data_fc6731e8f5094b4ecb6b760155de0f66
#
_entry.id   fc6731e8f5094b4ecb6b760155de0f66
#
_cell.length_a   1.000
_cell.length_b   1.000
_cell.length_c   1.000
_cell.angle_alpha   90.00
_cell.angle_beta   90.00
_cell.angle_gamma   90.00
#
_symmetry.space_group_name_H-M   'P 1'
#
loop_
_entity.id
_entity.type
_entity.pdbx_description
1 polymer ?
#
loop_
_entity_poly.entity_id
_entity_poly.type
_entity_poly.pdbx_seq_one_letter_code
_entity_poly.pdbx_strand_id
1 'polypeptide(L)'
;MFELRLNNNKTIPLKWGTWAMKRFCELENKSLLDLINILSSGAFELGTIVHIIQASAESGCKTLNKPIDFNDVEVCDWIDEVGGLSAKDGQLIDFIKFMQISMVPETKENAEVTKDKGKKK
;
A
#
# COMPACT_ATOMS: atom_id res chain seq x y z
N MET A 1 6.48 7.74 4.08
CA MET A 1 6.80 6.38 3.63
C MET A 1 6.59 5.41 4.79
N PHE A 2 5.97 4.30 4.52
CA PHE A 2 5.71 3.29 5.54
C PHE A 2 6.89 2.32 5.63
N GLU A 3 7.27 1.92 6.84
CA GLU A 3 8.35 0.95 7.03
C GLU A 3 7.79 -0.35 7.60
N LEU A 4 7.92 -1.42 6.84
CA LEU A 4 7.53 -2.75 7.29
C LEU A 4 8.72 -3.36 8.02
N ARG A 5 8.53 -3.70 9.31
CA ARG A 5 9.61 -4.23 10.14
C ARG A 5 9.54 -5.74 10.24
N LEU A 6 10.61 -6.39 9.84
CA LEU A 6 10.73 -7.85 9.89
C LEU A 6 11.43 -8.28 11.18
N ASN A 7 11.32 -9.56 11.49
CA ASN A 7 11.81 -10.12 12.75
C ASN A 7 13.32 -9.99 12.96
N ASN A 8 14.07 -9.87 11.87
CA ASN A 8 15.53 -9.76 11.94
C ASN A 8 16.01 -8.30 11.98
N ASN A 9 15.13 -7.39 12.39
CA ASN A 9 15.39 -5.95 12.40
C ASN A 9 15.56 -5.33 11.02
N LYS A 10 15.29 -6.08 9.97
CA LYS A 10 15.29 -5.56 8.62
C LYS A 10 14.02 -4.78 8.40
N THR A 11 14.12 -3.63 7.72
CA THR A 11 12.96 -2.85 7.35
C THR A 11 12.81 -2.80 5.84
N ILE A 12 11.57 -2.85 5.39
CA ILE A 12 11.24 -2.76 3.98
C ILE A 12 10.50 -1.43 3.77
N PRO A 13 11.05 -0.53 2.94
CA PRO A 13 10.36 0.73 2.69
C PRO A 13 9.21 0.52 1.73
N LEU A 14 8.01 0.90 2.14
CA LEU A 14 6.81 0.78 1.33
C LEU A 14 6.32 2.19 0.97
N LYS A 15 6.43 2.54 -0.30
CA LYS A 15 5.99 3.84 -0.77
C LYS A 15 4.85 3.64 -1.76
N TRP A 16 3.63 3.93 -1.34
CA TRP A 16 2.46 3.85 -2.20
C TRP A 16 2.20 5.23 -2.80
N GLY A 17 2.56 5.37 -4.05
CA GLY A 17 2.40 6.62 -4.78
C GLY A 17 2.19 6.29 -6.26
N THR A 18 2.37 7.29 -7.12
CA THR A 18 2.07 7.13 -8.55
C THR A 18 2.86 6.00 -9.19
N TRP A 19 4.16 5.91 -8.89
CA TRP A 19 4.96 4.86 -9.49
C TRP A 19 4.50 3.48 -9.04
N ALA A 20 4.18 3.34 -7.74
CA ALA A 20 3.70 2.06 -7.21
C ALA A 20 2.36 1.68 -7.85
N MET A 21 1.47 2.65 -8.03
CA MET A 21 0.19 2.39 -8.69
C MET A 21 0.40 1.92 -10.12
N LYS A 22 1.29 2.58 -10.85
CA LYS A 22 1.64 2.18 -12.20
C LYS A 22 2.17 0.75 -12.22
N ARG A 23 3.11 0.46 -11.32
CA ARG A 23 3.71 -0.87 -11.23
C ARG A 23 2.67 -1.93 -10.87
N PHE A 24 1.78 -1.62 -9.92
CA PHE A 24 0.71 -2.53 -9.55
C PHE A 24 -0.17 -2.87 -10.76
N CYS A 25 -0.54 -1.86 -11.52
CA CYS A 25 -1.37 -2.08 -12.71
C CYS A 25 -0.65 -2.97 -13.73
N GLU A 26 0.66 -2.82 -13.86
CA GLU A 26 1.45 -3.70 -14.73
C GLU A 26 1.45 -5.14 -14.22
N LEU A 27 1.66 -5.33 -12.92
CA LEU A 27 1.69 -6.66 -12.32
C LEU A 27 0.35 -7.38 -12.44
N GLU A 28 -0.74 -6.66 -12.30
CA GLU A 28 -2.09 -7.23 -12.32
C GLU A 28 -2.74 -7.17 -13.69
N ASN A 29 -2.11 -6.48 -14.64
CA ASN A 29 -2.70 -6.24 -15.96
C ASN A 29 -4.07 -5.56 -15.82
N LYS A 30 -4.11 -4.48 -15.05
CA LYS A 30 -5.34 -3.75 -14.75
C LYS A 30 -5.16 -2.27 -15.05
N SER A 31 -6.31 -1.59 -15.21
CA SER A 31 -6.32 -0.15 -15.44
C SER A 31 -6.32 0.61 -14.12
N LEU A 32 -6.10 1.92 -14.20
CA LEU A 32 -6.21 2.78 -13.03
C LEU A 32 -7.62 2.74 -12.45
N LEU A 33 -8.65 2.71 -13.29
CA LEU A 33 -10.03 2.65 -12.80
C LEU A 33 -10.27 1.35 -12.03
N ASP A 34 -9.74 0.23 -12.52
CA ASP A 34 -9.83 -1.04 -11.80
C ASP A 34 -9.20 -0.92 -10.42
N LEU A 35 -8.02 -0.29 -10.34
CA LEU A 35 -7.33 -0.10 -9.07
C LEU A 35 -8.16 0.75 -8.12
N ILE A 36 -8.72 1.84 -8.61
CA ILE A 36 -9.55 2.73 -7.80
C ILE A 36 -10.76 1.95 -7.24
N ASN A 37 -11.39 1.13 -8.08
CA ASN A 37 -12.53 0.32 -7.65
C ASN A 37 -12.14 -0.67 -6.57
N ILE A 38 -10.99 -1.32 -6.72
CA ILE A 38 -10.49 -2.27 -5.72
C ILE A 38 -10.26 -1.55 -4.39
N LEU A 39 -9.60 -0.42 -4.41
CA LEU A 39 -9.29 0.33 -3.20
C LEU A 39 -10.56 0.85 -2.52
N SER A 40 -11.52 1.31 -3.32
CA SER A 40 -12.78 1.84 -2.79
C SER A 40 -13.62 0.75 -2.16
N SER A 41 -13.64 -0.44 -2.74
CA SER A 41 -14.46 -1.55 -2.23
C SER A 41 -13.87 -2.17 -0.97
N GLY A 42 -12.55 -2.08 -0.81
CA GLY A 42 -11.86 -2.73 0.30
C GLY A 42 -11.80 -4.26 0.19
N ALA A 43 -12.31 -4.81 -0.90
CA ALA A 43 -12.33 -6.25 -1.12
C ALA A 43 -11.08 -6.67 -1.88
N PHE A 44 -10.02 -6.99 -1.15
CA PHE A 44 -8.74 -7.36 -1.74
C PHE A 44 -8.60 -8.87 -1.83
N GLU A 45 -8.26 -9.34 -3.03
CA GLU A 45 -7.84 -10.72 -3.20
C GLU A 45 -6.40 -10.84 -2.72
N LEU A 46 -6.01 -12.06 -2.32
CA LEU A 46 -4.68 -12.31 -1.78
C LEU A 46 -3.57 -11.89 -2.74
N GLY A 47 -3.70 -12.28 -4.01
CA GLY A 47 -2.71 -11.89 -5.02
C GLY A 47 -2.62 -10.38 -5.18
N THR A 48 -3.75 -9.70 -5.08
CA THR A 48 -3.79 -8.24 -5.16
C THR A 48 -2.99 -7.61 -4.03
N ILE A 49 -3.15 -8.12 -2.81
CA ILE A 49 -2.39 -7.60 -1.66
C ILE A 49 -0.90 -7.81 -1.85
N VAL A 50 -0.51 -8.99 -2.31
CA VAL A 50 0.91 -9.30 -2.57
C VAL A 50 1.48 -8.30 -3.56
N HIS A 51 0.77 -8.03 -4.64
CA HIS A 51 1.24 -7.10 -5.67
C HIS A 51 1.27 -5.65 -5.19
N ILE A 52 0.33 -5.26 -4.33
CA ILE A 52 0.35 -3.92 -3.73
C ILE A 52 1.63 -3.75 -2.89
N ILE A 53 1.94 -4.74 -2.07
CA ILE A 53 3.13 -4.68 -1.22
C ILE A 53 4.40 -4.71 -2.08
N GLN A 54 4.43 -5.57 -3.08
CA GLN A 54 5.58 -5.65 -3.98
C GLN A 54 5.83 -4.32 -4.70
N ALA A 55 4.79 -3.75 -5.29
CA ALA A 55 4.91 -2.47 -6.00
C ALA A 55 5.36 -1.36 -5.06
N SER A 56 4.82 -1.35 -3.84
CA SER A 56 5.19 -0.35 -2.84
C SER A 56 6.65 -0.50 -2.41
N ALA A 57 7.11 -1.75 -2.23
CA ALA A 57 8.49 -2.02 -1.84
C ALA A 57 9.47 -1.63 -2.94
N GLU A 58 9.14 -1.95 -4.18
CA GLU A 58 9.96 -1.54 -5.31
C GLU A 58 10.06 -0.02 -5.39
N SER A 59 8.94 0.66 -5.21
CA SER A 59 8.89 2.12 -5.21
C SER A 59 9.72 2.72 -4.08
N GLY A 60 9.60 2.15 -2.88
CA GLY A 60 10.37 2.60 -1.74
C GLY A 60 11.87 2.43 -1.95
N CYS A 61 12.27 1.29 -2.49
CA CYS A 61 13.68 1.04 -2.78
C CYS A 61 14.22 2.02 -3.81
N LYS A 62 13.45 2.29 -4.88
CA LYS A 62 13.88 3.28 -5.87
C LYS A 62 14.07 4.66 -5.26
N THR A 63 13.16 5.05 -4.39
CA THR A 63 13.23 6.35 -3.73
C THR A 63 14.49 6.47 -2.85
N LEU A 64 14.88 5.38 -2.21
CA LEU A 64 16.03 5.36 -1.30
C LEU A 64 17.33 4.87 -1.96
N ASN A 65 17.32 4.67 -3.26
CA ASN A 65 18.49 4.16 -4.00
C ASN A 65 18.97 2.81 -3.47
N LYS A 66 18.05 1.96 -3.08
CA LYS A 66 18.36 0.61 -2.64
C LYS A 66 18.09 -0.37 -3.78
N PRO A 67 18.85 -1.49 -3.83
CA PRO A 67 18.60 -2.48 -4.87
C PRO A 67 17.26 -3.17 -4.68
N ILE A 68 16.66 -3.57 -5.79
CA ILE A 68 15.43 -4.38 -5.77
C ILE A 68 15.90 -5.80 -6.01
N ASP A 69 16.06 -6.55 -4.92
CA ASP A 69 16.61 -7.91 -4.96
C ASP A 69 15.62 -8.94 -4.43
N PHE A 70 14.32 -8.69 -4.64
CA PHE A 70 13.26 -9.55 -4.15
C PHE A 70 12.19 -9.76 -5.24
N ASN A 71 11.40 -10.78 -5.05
CA ASN A 71 10.30 -11.11 -5.96
C ASN A 71 9.03 -11.39 -5.12
N ASP A 72 7.97 -11.88 -5.78
CA ASP A 72 6.71 -12.11 -5.11
C ASP A 72 6.79 -13.19 -4.01
N VAL A 73 7.68 -14.17 -4.17
CA VAL A 73 7.87 -15.20 -3.15
C VAL A 73 8.37 -14.58 -1.85
N GLU A 74 9.35 -13.69 -1.97
CA GLU A 74 9.91 -13.03 -0.79
C GLU A 74 8.89 -12.09 -0.15
N VAL A 75 8.06 -11.43 -0.96
CA VAL A 75 6.98 -10.60 -0.44
C VAL A 75 6.02 -11.46 0.39
N CYS A 76 5.70 -12.65 -0.09
CA CYS A 76 4.85 -13.58 0.68
C CYS A 76 5.51 -13.97 2.00
N ASP A 77 6.82 -14.17 2.00
CA ASP A 77 7.56 -14.47 3.23
C ASP A 77 7.48 -13.31 4.22
N TRP A 78 7.57 -12.07 3.73
CA TRP A 78 7.41 -10.89 4.61
C TRP A 78 6.03 -10.87 5.25
N ILE A 79 5.01 -11.17 4.47
CA ILE A 79 3.63 -11.21 4.97
C ILE A 79 3.51 -12.23 6.09
N ASP A 80 4.05 -13.42 5.86
CA ASP A 80 4.01 -14.49 6.87
C ASP A 80 4.75 -14.05 8.14
N GLU A 81 5.89 -13.42 7.95
CA GLU A 81 6.76 -13.04 9.07
C GLU A 81 6.12 -11.99 9.99
N VAL A 82 5.32 -11.09 9.42
CA VAL A 82 4.67 -10.05 10.23
C VAL A 82 3.32 -10.47 10.80
N GLY A 83 3.01 -11.75 10.72
CA GLY A 83 1.81 -12.30 11.33
C GLY A 83 0.67 -12.58 10.37
N GLY A 84 0.92 -12.48 9.08
CA GLY A 84 -0.09 -12.77 8.07
C GLY A 84 -1.08 -11.65 7.89
N LEU A 85 -2.10 -11.93 7.09
CA LEU A 85 -3.10 -10.92 6.71
C LEU A 85 -4.22 -10.78 7.73
N SER A 86 -4.37 -11.76 8.61
CA SER A 86 -5.48 -11.78 9.56
C SER A 86 -5.15 -11.16 10.92
N ALA A 87 -3.93 -10.70 11.12
CA ALA A 87 -3.53 -10.10 12.38
C ALA A 87 -4.18 -8.72 12.52
N LYS A 88 -5.07 -8.58 13.50
CA LYS A 88 -5.88 -7.36 13.65
C LYS A 88 -5.05 -6.11 13.86
N ASP A 89 -3.98 -6.24 14.63
CA ASP A 89 -3.12 -5.10 14.96
C ASP A 89 -1.79 -5.20 14.24
N GLY A 90 -1.77 -5.92 13.12
CA GLY A 90 -0.55 -6.14 12.39
C GLY A 90 -0.15 -4.98 11.52
N GLN A 91 1.11 -4.98 11.12
CA GLN A 91 1.66 -3.93 10.27
C GLN A 91 0.96 -3.85 8.92
N LEU A 92 0.48 -4.98 8.39
CA LEU A 92 -0.20 -4.98 7.09
C LEU A 92 -1.52 -4.23 7.14
N ILE A 93 -2.27 -4.38 8.23
CA ILE A 93 -3.50 -3.62 8.41
C ILE A 93 -3.17 -2.13 8.46
N ASP A 94 -2.12 -1.77 9.20
CA ASP A 94 -1.69 -0.37 9.29
C ASP A 94 -1.27 0.16 7.92
N PHE A 95 -0.55 -0.64 7.14
CA PHE A 95 -0.14 -0.22 5.81
C PHE A 95 -1.33 -0.02 4.88
N ILE A 96 -2.32 -0.93 4.92
CA ILE A 96 -3.51 -0.81 4.08
C ILE A 96 -4.27 0.46 4.43
N LYS A 97 -4.42 0.77 5.72
CA LYS A 97 -5.06 2.01 6.15
C LYS A 97 -4.28 3.23 5.66
N PHE A 98 -2.97 3.20 5.80
CA PHE A 98 -2.10 4.27 5.33
C PHE A 98 -2.27 4.49 3.82
N MET A 99 -2.30 3.41 3.06
CA MET A 99 -2.46 3.45 1.62
C MET A 99 -3.81 4.05 1.21
N GLN A 100 -4.88 3.63 1.89
CA GLN A 100 -6.22 4.12 1.59
C GLN A 100 -6.33 5.62 1.86
N ILE A 101 -5.75 6.09 2.95
CA ILE A 101 -5.73 7.52 3.27
C ILE A 101 -4.99 8.28 2.18
N SER A 102 -3.89 7.73 1.69
CA SER A 102 -3.08 8.39 0.65
C SER A 102 -3.81 8.47 -0.68
N MET A 103 -4.67 7.49 -0.97
CA MET A 103 -5.37 7.42 -2.25
C MET A 103 -6.64 8.23 -2.31
N VAL A 104 -7.33 8.33 -1.18
CA VAL A 104 -8.59 9.08 -1.15
C VAL A 104 -8.25 10.55 -1.08
N PRO A 105 -8.51 11.31 -2.16
CA PRO A 105 -8.21 12.74 -2.12
C PRO A 105 -9.07 13.35 -1.08
N GLU A 106 -8.61 13.91 -0.46
CA GLU A 106 -9.36 14.39 0.53
C GLU A 106 -10.18 15.41 0.21
N THR A 107 -10.49 14.62 -0.20
CA THR A 107 -10.84 15.15 -0.67
C THR A 107 -10.87 16.15 -0.15
N LYS A 108 -10.14 15.92 0.14
CA LYS A 108 -9.67 16.65 0.46
C LYS A 108 -9.97 17.47 0.71
N GLU A 109 -10.23 17.37 0.70
CA GLU A 109 -10.31 18.06 0.84
C GLU A 109 -10.82 18.27 1.30
N ASN A 110 -11.20 17.92 1.57
CA ASN A 110 -11.45 18.22 1.97
C ASN A 110 -11.50 18.32 2.72
N ALA A 111 -11.59 18.04 2.86
CA ALA A 111 -11.32 18.41 3.37
C ALA A 111 -11.40 18.92 4.09
N GLU A 112 -11.58 19.02 4.25
CA GLU A 112 -11.47 19.79 4.66
C GLU A 112 -12.01 20.05 5.03
N VAL A 113 -12.46 19.85 4.83
CA VAL A 113 -12.73 20.41 5.05
C VAL A 113 -13.36 20.41 5.66
N THR A 114 -13.85 20.06 5.55
CA THR A 114 -14.13 20.41 5.93
C THR A 114 -14.53 20.62 6.61
N LYS A 115 -14.73 20.42 6.61
CA LYS A 115 -14.79 20.95 7.07
C LYS A 115 -15.27 21.37 7.34
N ASP A 116 -15.67 21.23 6.98
CA ASP A 116 -15.87 21.90 7.07
C ASP A 116 -16.57 22.11 7.21
N LYS A 117 -17.20 22.17 6.88
CA LYS A 117 -17.48 22.44 6.90
C LYS A 117 -17.93 22.68 7.25
N GLY A 118 -18.73 22.28 7.04
CA GLY A 118 -18.57 22.56 7.22
C GLY A 118 -19.32 22.83 7.47
N LYS A 119 -19.16 22.60 7.11
CA LYS A 119 -19.24 22.90 7.23
C LYS A 119 -19.76 23.23 7.49
N LYS A 120 -19.98 22.79 7.23
CA LYS A 120 -19.97 23.09 7.34
C LYS A 120 -20.30 23.36 7.77
N LYS A 121 -20.56 22.77 7.43
CA LYS A 121 -20.34 23.05 7.67
C LYS A 121 -20.41 23.22 8.15
#